data_6e6bbc4a814a6e76adf6b0a4d452d759
#
_entry.id   6e6bbc4a814a6e76adf6b0a4d452d759
#
_cell.length_a   1.000
_cell.length_b   1.000
_cell.length_c   1.000
_cell.angle_alpha   90.00
_cell.angle_beta   90.00
_cell.angle_gamma   90.00
#
_symmetry.space_group_name_H-M   'P 1'
#
loop_
_entity.id
_entity.type
_entity.pdbx_description
1 polymer ?
#
loop_
_entity_poly.entity_id
_entity_poly.type
_entity_poly.pdbx_seq_one_letter_code
_entity_poly.pdbx_strand_id
1 'polypeptide(L)'
;MPVMKVISIVGEKNSGKTTLIEDLIAMLRDYGSVGCIKHAQELALDESKDTTRLFNAGAELVIGASEHATLKLSRGKSLKEHLKDMADSGMDFVLVEGFKSSDLPKIAIEPLPDRDGGEITNVVMRLSGDPKGYLKEIVELVLKIEDYERCVVK
;
A
#
# COMPACT_ATOMS: atom_id res chain seq x y z
N MET A 1 13.44 -6.90 17.56
CA MET A 1 12.37 -6.03 17.03
C MET A 1 12.13 -6.38 15.58
N PRO A 2 10.89 -6.66 15.20
CA PRO A 2 10.59 -6.88 13.80
C PRO A 2 10.86 -5.60 13.01
N VAL A 3 11.62 -5.73 11.96
CA VAL A 3 11.88 -4.64 11.03
C VAL A 3 10.91 -4.75 9.86
N MET A 4 10.40 -3.64 9.40
CA MET A 4 9.43 -3.58 8.31
C MET A 4 9.90 -2.55 7.29
N LYS A 5 9.90 -2.94 6.03
CA LYS A 5 10.23 -2.03 4.93
C LYS A 5 8.95 -1.60 4.24
N VAL A 6 8.82 -0.30 4.05
CA VAL A 6 7.62 0.30 3.47
C VAL A 6 8.02 1.16 2.28
N ILE A 7 7.34 0.99 1.17
CA ILE A 7 7.52 1.83 0.00
C ILE A 7 6.17 2.14 -0.65
N SER A 8 6.02 3.36 -1.12
CA SER A 8 4.82 3.81 -1.82
C SER A 8 5.07 3.83 -3.33
N ILE A 9 4.08 3.44 -4.09
CA ILE A 9 4.09 3.51 -5.55
C ILE A 9 3.05 4.53 -5.97
N VAL A 10 3.50 5.58 -6.66
CA VAL A 10 2.66 6.69 -7.08
C VAL A 10 2.71 6.83 -8.60
N GLY A 11 1.61 7.31 -9.15
CA GLY A 11 1.46 7.49 -10.60
C GLY A 11 0.02 7.83 -10.91
N GLU A 12 -0.25 8.17 -12.17
CA GLU A 12 -1.59 8.43 -12.63
C GLU A 12 -2.47 7.17 -12.62
N LYS A 13 -3.76 7.37 -12.69
CA LYS A 13 -4.72 6.28 -12.90
C LYS A 13 -4.36 5.54 -14.20
N ASN A 14 -4.40 4.21 -14.16
CA ASN A 14 -4.05 3.34 -15.30
C ASN A 14 -2.58 3.44 -15.75
N SER A 15 -1.68 3.85 -14.84
CA SER A 15 -0.24 3.87 -15.12
C SER A 15 0.45 2.52 -14.92
N GLY A 16 -0.29 1.50 -14.47
CA GLY A 16 0.25 0.17 -14.23
C GLY A 16 0.66 -0.10 -12.78
N LYS A 17 0.25 0.76 -11.83
CA LYS A 17 0.60 0.62 -10.41
C LYS A 17 0.21 -0.74 -9.83
N THR A 18 -1.03 -1.15 -10.02
CA THR A 18 -1.54 -2.40 -9.45
C THR A 18 -0.80 -3.60 -10.03
N THR A 19 -0.59 -3.63 -11.34
CA THR A 19 0.15 -4.71 -12.00
C THR A 19 1.59 -4.78 -11.50
N LEU A 20 2.24 -3.63 -11.36
CA LEU A 20 3.59 -3.57 -10.81
C LEU A 20 3.63 -4.12 -9.39
N ILE A 21 2.67 -3.72 -8.55
CA ILE A 21 2.58 -4.20 -7.17
C ILE A 21 2.36 -5.71 -7.11
N GLU A 22 1.50 -6.26 -7.97
CA GLU A 22 1.28 -7.70 -8.06
C GLU A 22 2.59 -8.45 -8.35
N ASP A 23 3.37 -7.95 -9.31
CA ASP A 23 4.65 -8.54 -9.67
C ASP A 23 5.67 -8.42 -8.53
N LEU A 24 5.69 -7.28 -7.83
CA LEU A 24 6.56 -7.08 -6.67
C LEU A 24 6.21 -8.02 -5.52
N ILE A 25 4.93 -8.23 -5.25
CA ILE A 25 4.46 -9.19 -4.24
C ILE A 25 5.02 -10.59 -4.57
N ALA A 26 4.88 -11.01 -5.82
CA ALA A 26 5.34 -12.33 -6.26
C ALA A 26 6.84 -12.52 -6.04
N MET A 27 7.62 -11.47 -6.19
CA MET A 27 9.08 -11.52 -5.97
C MET A 27 9.47 -11.37 -4.50
N LEU A 28 8.86 -10.42 -3.79
CA LEU A 28 9.22 -10.12 -2.40
C LEU A 28 8.80 -11.22 -1.43
N ARG A 29 7.76 -11.97 -1.73
CA ARG A 29 7.29 -13.04 -0.83
C ARG A 29 8.34 -14.12 -0.58
N ASP A 30 9.33 -14.24 -1.43
CA ASP A 30 10.45 -15.17 -1.22
C ASP A 30 11.41 -14.68 -0.12
N TYR A 31 11.33 -13.41 0.25
CA TYR A 31 12.17 -12.78 1.27
C TYR A 31 11.43 -12.54 2.60
N GLY A 32 10.11 -12.58 2.59
CA GLY A 32 9.31 -12.32 3.78
C GLY A 32 7.84 -12.12 3.46
N SER A 33 7.05 -11.84 4.50
CA SER A 33 5.61 -11.58 4.35
C SER A 33 5.37 -10.19 3.78
N VAL A 34 4.41 -10.08 2.86
CA VAL A 34 4.11 -8.84 2.14
C VAL A 34 2.67 -8.42 2.43
N GLY A 35 2.51 -7.19 2.91
CA GLY A 35 1.21 -6.55 3.03
C GLY A 35 1.05 -5.42 2.02
N CYS A 36 -0.19 -5.05 1.74
CA CYS A 36 -0.50 -3.95 0.83
C CYS A 36 -1.53 -3.01 1.43
N ILE A 37 -1.36 -1.72 1.17
CA ILE A 37 -2.32 -0.69 1.51
C ILE A 37 -2.63 0.08 0.23
N LYS A 38 -3.91 0.21 -0.10
CA LYS A 38 -4.33 0.98 -1.26
C LYS A 38 -5.13 2.20 -0.81
N HIS A 39 -4.70 3.38 -1.26
CA HIS A 39 -5.46 4.61 -1.07
C HIS A 39 -6.42 4.81 -2.23
N ALA A 40 -7.67 5.05 -1.91
CA ALA A 40 -8.70 5.42 -2.88
C ALA A 40 -9.61 6.48 -2.26
N GLN A 41 -10.15 7.38 -3.08
CA GLN A 41 -11.14 8.34 -2.59
C GLN A 41 -12.39 7.64 -2.08
N GLU A 42 -12.81 6.61 -2.80
CA GLU A 42 -13.93 5.76 -2.41
C GLU A 42 -13.57 4.31 -2.67
N LEU A 43 -13.95 3.43 -1.75
CA LEU A 43 -13.84 2.00 -1.94
C LEU A 43 -15.13 1.49 -2.57
N ALA A 44 -15.02 0.72 -3.63
CA ALA A 44 -16.15 0.08 -4.27
C ALA A 44 -16.59 -1.11 -3.41
N LEU A 45 -17.56 -0.87 -2.51
CA LEU A 45 -18.16 -1.92 -1.72
C LEU A 45 -19.34 -2.51 -2.50
N ASP A 46 -19.41 -3.83 -2.56
CA ASP A 46 -20.48 -4.53 -3.25
C ASP A 46 -21.74 -4.54 -2.39
N GLU A 47 -22.71 -3.67 -2.70
CA GLU A 47 -23.96 -3.51 -1.96
C GLU A 47 -24.84 -4.76 -1.96
N SER A 48 -24.59 -5.72 -2.87
CA SER A 48 -25.31 -6.99 -2.90
C SER A 48 -24.86 -7.95 -1.79
N LYS A 49 -23.72 -7.68 -1.15
CA LYS A 49 -23.17 -8.56 -0.12
C LYS A 49 -23.69 -8.19 1.26
N ASP A 50 -23.95 -9.22 2.06
CA ASP A 50 -24.44 -9.06 3.44
C ASP A 50 -23.46 -8.25 4.30
N THR A 51 -22.15 -8.47 4.16
CA THR A 51 -21.14 -7.74 4.90
C THR A 51 -21.25 -6.23 4.66
N THR A 52 -21.41 -5.81 3.41
CA THR A 52 -21.60 -4.39 3.06
C THR A 52 -22.89 -3.84 3.64
N ARG A 53 -23.96 -4.60 3.58
CA ARG A 53 -25.26 -4.20 4.13
C ARG A 53 -25.20 -3.98 5.64
N LEU A 54 -24.50 -4.87 6.36
CA LEU A 54 -24.30 -4.73 7.82
C LEU A 54 -23.48 -3.48 8.14
N PHE A 55 -22.45 -3.22 7.36
CA PHE A 55 -21.61 -2.03 7.55
C PHE A 55 -22.41 -0.73 7.30
N ASN A 56 -23.20 -0.70 6.22
CA ASN A 56 -24.03 0.45 5.87
C ASN A 56 -25.18 0.68 6.87
N ALA A 57 -25.61 -0.37 7.57
CA ALA A 57 -26.59 -0.25 8.62
C ALA A 57 -26.06 0.40 9.90
N GLY A 58 -24.75 0.58 10.02
CA GLY A 58 -24.11 1.31 11.11
C GLY A 58 -23.17 0.49 11.98
N ALA A 59 -22.86 -0.76 11.59
CA ALA A 59 -21.86 -1.53 12.35
C ALA A 59 -20.49 -0.86 12.24
N GLU A 60 -19.83 -0.68 13.37
CA GLU A 60 -18.48 -0.09 13.43
C GLU A 60 -17.42 -1.01 12.82
N LEU A 61 -17.64 -2.30 12.91
CA LEU A 61 -16.73 -3.31 12.43
C LEU A 61 -17.52 -4.52 11.96
N VAL A 62 -17.25 -4.96 10.73
CA VAL A 62 -17.82 -6.19 10.18
C VAL A 62 -16.69 -7.11 9.78
N ILE A 63 -16.77 -8.36 10.21
CA ILE A 63 -15.82 -9.39 9.80
C ILE A 63 -16.60 -10.45 9.02
N GLY A 64 -16.21 -10.62 7.76
CA GLY A 64 -16.65 -11.73 6.94
C GLY A 64 -15.60 -12.83 7.02
N ALA A 65 -16.00 -14.01 7.47
CA ALA A 65 -15.06 -15.10 7.71
C ALA A 65 -15.39 -16.32 6.86
N SER A 66 -14.37 -16.87 6.24
CA SER A 66 -14.44 -18.19 5.60
C SER A 66 -13.24 -19.02 6.05
N GLU A 67 -13.19 -20.26 5.63
CA GLU A 67 -12.07 -21.15 5.96
C GLU A 67 -10.72 -20.58 5.47
N HIS A 68 -10.72 -19.91 4.33
CA HIS A 68 -9.49 -19.52 3.65
C HIS A 68 -9.21 -18.02 3.68
N ALA A 69 -10.18 -17.18 4.04
CA ALA A 69 -10.01 -15.74 3.99
C ALA A 69 -10.91 -15.01 5.00
N THR A 70 -10.47 -13.85 5.39
CA THR A 70 -11.23 -12.92 6.23
C THR A 70 -11.34 -11.58 5.51
N LEU A 71 -12.54 -11.05 5.44
CA LEU A 71 -12.80 -9.68 5.03
C LEU A 71 -13.11 -8.85 6.26
N LYS A 72 -12.49 -7.68 6.37
CA LYS A 72 -12.73 -6.76 7.48
C LYS A 72 -13.16 -5.40 6.91
N LEU A 73 -14.33 -4.94 7.31
CA LEU A 73 -14.82 -3.60 7.05
C LEU A 73 -14.83 -2.81 8.35
N SER A 74 -14.11 -1.70 8.38
CA SER A 74 -14.04 -0.82 9.54
C SER A 74 -14.08 0.63 9.09
N ARG A 75 -14.30 1.54 10.04
CA ARG A 75 -14.30 2.97 9.75
C ARG A 75 -12.89 3.42 9.37
N GLY A 76 -12.81 4.55 8.65
CA GLY A 76 -11.55 5.05 8.12
C GLY A 76 -10.48 5.28 9.20
N LYS A 77 -9.25 5.00 8.85
CA LYS A 77 -8.06 5.18 9.69
C LYS A 77 -6.99 5.93 8.92
N SER A 78 -6.05 6.51 9.65
CA SER A 78 -4.89 7.15 9.04
C SER A 78 -3.90 6.14 8.47
N LEU A 79 -3.03 6.59 7.57
CA LEU A 79 -1.93 5.77 7.06
C LEU A 79 -1.06 5.22 8.19
N LYS A 80 -0.76 6.04 9.20
CA LYS A 80 0.04 5.61 10.36
C LYS A 80 -0.61 4.45 11.11
N GLU A 81 -1.93 4.50 11.29
CA GLU A 81 -2.67 3.43 11.95
C GLU A 81 -2.65 2.15 11.11
N HIS A 82 -2.79 2.27 9.80
CA HIS A 82 -2.69 1.11 8.89
C HIS A 82 -1.28 0.50 8.93
N LEU A 83 -0.25 1.33 8.92
CA LEU A 83 1.13 0.85 9.02
C LEU A 83 1.41 0.18 10.36
N LYS A 84 0.82 0.70 11.44
CA LYS A 84 0.90 0.06 12.75
C LYS A 84 0.23 -1.32 12.72
N ASP A 85 -0.94 -1.43 12.13
CA ASP A 85 -1.65 -2.70 12.00
C ASP A 85 -0.82 -3.72 11.19
N MET A 86 -0.18 -3.28 10.12
CA MET A 86 0.72 -4.13 9.33
C MET A 86 1.91 -4.63 10.15
N ALA A 87 2.52 -3.74 10.91
CA ALA A 87 3.65 -4.10 11.78
C ALA A 87 3.22 -5.06 12.89
N ASP A 88 2.06 -4.83 13.50
CA ASP A 88 1.51 -5.71 14.54
C ASP A 88 1.15 -7.09 13.98
N SER A 89 0.80 -7.16 12.69
CA SER A 89 0.53 -8.41 11.98
C SER A 89 1.80 -9.14 11.53
N GLY A 90 2.97 -8.57 11.77
CA GLY A 90 4.25 -9.20 11.46
C GLY A 90 4.69 -9.10 10.00
N MET A 91 4.22 -8.11 9.26
CA MET A 91 4.64 -7.92 7.87
C MET A 91 6.10 -7.48 7.79
N ASP A 92 6.85 -8.09 6.89
CA ASP A 92 8.23 -7.72 6.60
C ASP A 92 8.31 -6.58 5.57
N PHE A 93 7.39 -6.59 4.61
CA PHE A 93 7.29 -5.59 3.55
C PHE A 93 5.87 -5.06 3.47
N VAL A 94 5.72 -3.76 3.26
CA VAL A 94 4.42 -3.16 2.98
C VAL A 94 4.53 -2.30 1.73
N LEU A 95 3.75 -2.64 0.73
CA LEU A 95 3.63 -1.89 -0.52
C LEU A 95 2.38 -1.01 -0.43
N VAL A 96 2.58 0.28 -0.59
CA VAL A 96 1.50 1.27 -0.48
C VAL A 96 1.20 1.81 -1.88
N GLU A 97 -0.03 1.64 -2.33
CA GLU A 97 -0.48 2.26 -3.59
C GLU A 97 -1.12 3.61 -3.27
N GLY A 98 -0.45 4.70 -3.68
CA GLY A 98 -0.93 6.04 -3.44
C GLY A 98 -0.33 6.71 -2.21
N PHE A 99 -1.14 7.51 -1.50
CA PHE A 99 -0.69 8.37 -0.39
C PHE A 99 0.45 9.30 -0.81
N LYS A 100 0.23 10.03 -1.90
CA LYS A 100 1.23 10.91 -2.54
C LYS A 100 1.80 11.97 -1.61
N SER A 101 1.01 12.43 -0.65
CA SER A 101 1.40 13.49 0.29
C SER A 101 2.12 12.96 1.54
N SER A 102 2.30 11.66 1.66
CA SER A 102 3.04 11.07 2.78
C SER A 102 4.55 11.30 2.66
N ASP A 103 5.27 11.06 3.75
CA ASP A 103 6.74 11.11 3.78
C ASP A 103 7.40 9.77 3.43
N LEU A 104 6.61 8.78 3.04
CA LEU A 104 7.15 7.48 2.66
C LEU A 104 8.08 7.59 1.45
N PRO A 105 9.11 6.73 1.37
CA PRO A 105 9.89 6.62 0.14
C PRO A 105 8.99 6.18 -1.00
N LYS A 106 9.13 6.82 -2.17
CA LYS A 106 8.21 6.63 -3.28
C LYS A 106 8.92 6.21 -4.55
N ILE A 107 8.29 5.28 -5.25
CA ILE A 107 8.59 4.99 -6.64
C ILE A 107 7.53 5.69 -7.47
N ALA A 108 7.97 6.57 -8.37
CA ALA A 108 7.08 7.36 -9.20
C ALA A 108 7.06 6.82 -10.63
N ILE A 109 5.87 6.49 -11.12
CA ILE A 109 5.66 6.11 -12.51
C ILE A 109 5.38 7.38 -13.30
N GLU A 110 6.28 7.74 -14.20
CA GLU A 110 6.16 8.94 -15.03
C GLU A 110 5.13 8.75 -16.15
N PRO A 111 4.41 9.80 -16.59
CA PRO A 111 4.47 11.16 -16.06
C PRO A 111 3.66 11.32 -14.77
N LEU A 112 4.16 12.16 -13.87
CA LEU A 112 3.38 12.61 -12.73
C LEU A 112 2.88 14.00 -13.03
N PRO A 113 1.58 14.25 -13.10
CA PRO A 113 1.09 15.59 -13.28
C PRO A 113 1.31 16.42 -12.02
N ASP A 114 1.76 17.65 -12.21
CA ASP A 114 1.73 18.66 -11.18
C ASP A 114 0.27 19.01 -10.91
N ARG A 115 -0.35 18.33 -9.97
CA ARG A 115 -1.73 18.64 -9.58
C ARG A 115 -1.79 19.08 -8.12
N ASP A 116 -2.52 20.17 -7.97
CA ASP A 116 -3.20 20.64 -6.76
C ASP A 116 -2.64 20.15 -5.43
N GLY A 117 -1.66 20.83 -4.91
CA GLY A 117 -1.30 20.66 -3.53
C GLY A 117 0.14 20.33 -3.25
N GLY A 118 1.01 20.55 -4.20
CA GLY A 118 2.41 20.58 -3.87
C GLY A 118 3.25 19.46 -4.45
N GLU A 119 4.51 19.58 -4.16
CA GLU A 119 5.56 18.68 -4.62
C GLU A 119 5.46 17.33 -3.92
N ILE A 120 5.60 16.27 -4.69
CA ILE A 120 5.70 14.91 -4.15
C ILE A 120 7.10 14.74 -3.56
N THR A 121 7.17 14.48 -2.26
CA THR A 121 8.43 14.37 -1.55
C THR A 121 8.93 12.92 -1.48
N ASN A 122 10.23 12.77 -1.24
CA ASN A 122 10.90 11.49 -1.00
C ASN A 122 10.75 10.49 -2.15
N VAL A 123 10.86 10.96 -3.38
CA VAL A 123 10.88 10.08 -4.55
C VAL A 123 12.28 9.49 -4.69
N VAL A 124 12.39 8.19 -4.48
CA VAL A 124 13.68 7.47 -4.50
C VAL A 124 13.98 6.81 -5.84
N MET A 125 12.97 6.64 -6.68
CA MET A 125 13.13 6.09 -8.03
C MET A 125 12.03 6.62 -8.94
N ARG A 126 12.39 6.94 -10.17
CA ARG A 126 11.44 7.36 -11.22
C ARG A 126 11.47 6.36 -12.37
N LEU A 127 10.30 5.91 -12.79
CA LEU A 127 10.16 4.95 -13.86
C LEU A 127 9.62 5.63 -15.12
N SER A 128 10.31 5.43 -16.24
CA SER A 128 9.86 5.90 -17.55
C SER A 128 9.59 4.70 -18.45
N GLY A 129 8.47 4.69 -19.14
CA GLY A 129 8.06 3.58 -20.00
C GLY A 129 7.39 2.45 -19.19
N ASP A 130 7.62 1.21 -19.63
CA ASP A 130 6.97 0.06 -18.98
C ASP A 130 7.57 -0.21 -17.59
N PRO A 131 6.76 -0.12 -16.53
CA PRO A 131 7.25 -0.40 -15.16
C PRO A 131 7.84 -1.79 -14.98
N LYS A 132 7.40 -2.78 -15.75
CA LYS A 132 7.88 -4.16 -15.65
C LYS A 132 9.39 -4.30 -15.92
N GLY A 133 9.96 -3.39 -16.70
CA GLY A 133 11.40 -3.38 -16.98
C GLY A 133 12.26 -3.06 -15.77
N TYR A 134 11.66 -2.57 -14.69
CA TYR A 134 12.37 -2.14 -13.48
C TYR A 134 12.20 -3.08 -12.29
N LEU A 135 11.50 -4.20 -12.45
CA LEU A 135 11.17 -5.10 -11.34
C LEU A 135 12.38 -5.50 -10.49
N LYS A 136 13.45 -5.93 -11.13
CA LYS A 136 14.66 -6.36 -10.43
C LYS A 136 15.28 -5.21 -9.62
N GLU A 137 15.37 -4.03 -10.23
CA GLU A 137 15.93 -2.84 -9.59
C GLU A 137 15.09 -2.40 -8.39
N ILE A 138 13.76 -2.48 -8.52
CA ILE A 138 12.83 -2.14 -7.44
C ILE A 138 12.99 -3.12 -6.28
N VAL A 139 13.06 -4.41 -6.54
CA VAL A 139 13.27 -5.41 -5.49
C VAL A 139 14.58 -5.15 -4.75
N GLU A 140 15.67 -4.90 -5.47
CA GLU A 140 16.95 -4.56 -4.86
C GLU A 140 16.85 -3.30 -3.99
N LEU A 141 16.15 -2.28 -4.47
CA LEU A 141 15.91 -1.04 -3.71
C LEU A 141 15.14 -1.32 -2.42
N VAL A 142 14.03 -2.06 -2.50
CA VAL A 142 13.19 -2.37 -1.35
C VAL A 142 13.97 -3.15 -0.28
N LEU A 143 14.84 -4.07 -0.70
CA LEU A 143 15.66 -4.84 0.23
C LEU A 143 16.69 -3.98 0.95
N LYS A 144 17.06 -2.82 0.40
CA LYS A 144 18.12 -1.94 0.92
C LYS A 144 17.62 -0.68 1.61
N ILE A 145 16.35 -0.28 1.42
CA ILE A 145 15.84 0.93 2.06
C ILE A 145 15.87 0.81 3.57
N GLU A 146 15.88 1.94 4.24
CA GLU A 146 15.82 1.98 5.70
C GLU A 146 14.52 1.37 6.22
N ASP A 147 14.59 0.75 7.38
CA ASP A 147 13.41 0.19 8.03
C ASP A 147 12.46 1.30 8.45
N TYR A 148 11.16 1.02 8.35
CA TYR A 148 10.14 1.94 8.83
C TYR A 148 10.16 1.95 10.36
N GLU A 149 10.46 3.11 10.94
CA GLU A 149 10.57 3.26 12.39
C GLU A 149 9.21 3.53 13.03
N ARG A 150 8.72 2.59 13.81
CA ARG A 150 7.50 2.75 14.61
C ARG A 150 7.62 3.87 15.64
N CYS A 151 8.83 4.17 16.07
CA CYS A 151 9.09 5.14 17.14
C CYS A 151 8.86 6.59 16.72
N VAL A 152 8.83 6.88 15.43
CA VAL A 152 8.54 8.23 14.92
C VAL A 152 7.04 8.54 15.02
N VAL A 153 6.25 7.56 15.39
CA VAL A 153 4.79 7.66 15.54
C VAL A 153 4.45 7.98 17.01
N LYS A 154 4.97 9.06 17.47
CA LYS A 154 4.52 9.61 18.76
C LYS A 154 3.39 10.60 18.55
#